data_0d045c901869d0c9dac7f2a4ac780bda
#
_entry.id   0d045c901869d0c9dac7f2a4ac780bda
#
_cell.length_a   1.000
_cell.length_b   1.000
_cell.length_c   1.000
_cell.angle_alpha   90.00
_cell.angle_beta   90.00
_cell.angle_gamma   90.00
#
_symmetry.space_group_name_H-M   'P 1'
#
loop_
_entity.id
_entity.type
_entity.pdbx_description
1 polymer ?
#
loop_
_entity_poly.entity_id
_entity_poly.type
_entity_poly.pdbx_seq_one_letter_code
_entity_poly.pdbx_strand_id
1 'polypeptide(L)'
;MTARVVIVGNGMAGARLAAELHAREGDRKVTVLGAEPHRAYNRIMLSTLLTGRIAEPDVELTEAAGHGIDLRPGVPVTAVDRSAREVRTGDGERISYDHLVLATGARAVVPPLPGLDPTDLPQRVVPFRTLDDCRRILAVADGARSAIVLGGGLLGLEAARGLATRGLATTVVHHTGHLMERQLDPAAGAVLAGTLAGLGVTIQLAVPATGVVADDTGVRLDLADGRSLHADLLVLSCGVRPDTALATAAGLTVRRGVVVDDRLRTSDRNISAIGDCAEHDGALTGLVAPAWAQARVLADVLTGTDPLARYRPRPVVTRLKAAGIDLAAMGDAAGGGPGEELTFADPARGTYARLRIRDERLVGAILLGDNPAIGTVIQLFDRGHPVPADRRALLLGRALGGAGAAPSASPALMPDAAVVCQCNTVTKGALVRCWRSGARTLDAVVAGTRAGTGCGGCRDAVGGIVDWLSEAESVEVTR
;
A
#
# COMPACT_ATOMS: atom_id res chain seq x y z
N MET A 1 -0.32 8.95 -37.38
CA MET A 1 -0.68 10.02 -36.43
C MET A 1 -0.25 9.58 -35.05
N THR A 2 0.50 10.40 -34.33
CA THR A 2 0.93 10.15 -32.95
C THR A 2 -0.29 10.02 -32.02
N ALA A 3 -0.46 8.88 -31.36
CA ALA A 3 -1.59 8.64 -30.47
C ALA A 3 -1.45 9.46 -29.18
N ARG A 4 -2.50 10.17 -28.77
CA ARG A 4 -2.53 11.02 -27.58
C ARG A 4 -3.17 10.23 -26.43
N VAL A 5 -2.38 9.94 -25.41
CA VAL A 5 -2.85 9.31 -24.17
C VAL A 5 -2.85 10.36 -23.05
N VAL A 6 -4.01 10.61 -22.45
CA VAL A 6 -4.14 11.48 -21.28
C VAL A 6 -4.40 10.63 -20.05
N ILE A 7 -3.60 10.84 -19.01
CA ILE A 7 -3.73 10.15 -17.71
C ILE A 7 -4.15 11.19 -16.68
N VAL A 8 -5.31 10.99 -16.07
CA VAL A 8 -5.83 11.85 -14.98
C VAL A 8 -5.51 11.23 -13.64
N GLY A 9 -4.56 11.81 -12.95
CA GLY A 9 -3.99 11.36 -11.68
C GLY A 9 -2.52 11.00 -11.78
N ASN A 10 -1.65 11.75 -11.07
CA ASN A 10 -0.22 11.51 -10.96
C ASN A 10 0.14 10.77 -9.65
N GLY A 11 -0.74 9.88 -9.19
CA GLY A 11 -0.45 8.99 -8.07
C GLY A 11 0.31 7.75 -8.52
N MET A 12 0.48 6.77 -7.62
CA MET A 12 1.28 5.55 -7.86
C MET A 12 0.81 4.75 -9.09
N ALA A 13 -0.48 4.72 -9.41
CA ALA A 13 -1.00 4.02 -10.58
C ALA A 13 -0.72 4.80 -11.88
N GLY A 14 -1.00 6.10 -11.90
CA GLY A 14 -0.80 6.95 -13.09
C GLY A 14 0.67 7.10 -13.45
N ALA A 15 1.53 7.39 -12.47
CA ALA A 15 2.97 7.46 -12.67
C ALA A 15 3.56 6.13 -13.16
N ARG A 16 3.08 5.01 -12.61
CA ARG A 16 3.49 3.68 -13.09
C ARG A 16 3.06 3.44 -14.54
N LEU A 17 1.84 3.79 -14.91
CA LEU A 17 1.37 3.64 -16.29
C LEU A 17 2.21 4.50 -17.25
N ALA A 18 2.51 5.75 -16.89
CA ALA A 18 3.35 6.62 -17.71
C ALA A 18 4.74 5.99 -17.95
N ALA A 19 5.36 5.42 -16.91
CA ALA A 19 6.63 4.71 -17.00
C ALA A 19 6.54 3.45 -17.90
N GLU A 20 5.47 2.67 -17.75
CA GLU A 20 5.26 1.47 -18.57
C GLU A 20 5.00 1.80 -20.06
N LEU A 21 4.28 2.88 -20.33
CA LEU A 21 4.07 3.37 -21.70
C LEU A 21 5.37 3.87 -22.33
N HIS A 22 6.20 4.59 -21.56
CA HIS A 22 7.51 5.06 -21.99
C HIS A 22 8.47 3.90 -22.33
N ALA A 23 8.51 2.90 -21.44
CA ALA A 23 9.38 1.72 -21.61
C ALA A 23 9.03 0.84 -22.83
N ARG A 24 7.81 0.95 -23.36
CA ARG A 24 7.33 0.17 -24.52
C ARG A 24 7.48 0.90 -25.85
N GLU A 25 8.40 1.77 -26.02
CA GLU A 25 8.66 2.55 -27.23
C GLU A 25 7.45 2.71 -28.18
N GLY A 26 7.39 3.76 -28.93
CA GLY A 26 6.35 4.01 -29.94
C GLY A 26 5.95 5.47 -30.04
N ASP A 27 5.33 5.84 -31.15
CA ASP A 27 4.91 7.21 -31.46
C ASP A 27 3.63 7.58 -30.66
N ARG A 28 3.82 7.97 -29.38
CA ARG A 28 2.74 8.39 -28.47
C ARG A 28 3.14 9.64 -27.71
N LYS A 29 2.17 10.54 -27.58
CA LYS A 29 2.25 11.68 -26.65
C LYS A 29 1.46 11.33 -25.40
N VAL A 30 2.14 11.25 -24.26
CA VAL A 30 1.52 10.96 -22.96
C VAL A 30 1.46 12.24 -22.15
N THR A 31 0.26 12.69 -21.76
CA THR A 31 0.06 13.81 -20.85
C THR A 31 -0.47 13.29 -19.53
N VAL A 32 0.21 13.60 -18.42
CA VAL A 32 -0.18 13.21 -17.06
C VAL A 32 -0.61 14.46 -16.28
N LEU A 33 -1.85 14.48 -15.82
CA LEU A 33 -2.45 15.60 -15.10
C LEU A 33 -2.63 15.23 -13.64
N GLY A 34 -1.89 15.86 -12.74
CA GLY A 34 -1.96 15.64 -11.30
C GLY A 34 -2.68 16.76 -10.59
N ALA A 35 -3.73 16.48 -9.79
CA ALA A 35 -4.41 17.50 -8.99
C ALA A 35 -3.54 18.01 -7.83
N GLU A 36 -2.69 17.16 -7.25
CA GLU A 36 -1.72 17.56 -6.24
C GLU A 36 -0.53 18.29 -6.90
N PRO A 37 0.02 19.37 -6.29
CA PRO A 37 1.12 20.13 -6.86
C PRO A 37 2.49 19.45 -6.63
N HIS A 38 2.50 18.17 -6.35
CA HIS A 38 3.68 17.38 -6.02
C HIS A 38 4.07 16.48 -7.18
N ARG A 39 5.37 16.16 -7.25
CA ARG A 39 5.84 15.00 -8.02
C ARG A 39 5.14 13.74 -7.54
N ALA A 40 5.10 12.73 -8.39
CA ALA A 40 4.59 11.43 -7.98
C ALA A 40 5.38 10.90 -6.77
N TYR A 41 4.69 10.42 -5.76
CA TYR A 41 5.30 9.92 -4.53
C TYR A 41 4.70 8.60 -4.08
N ASN A 42 5.48 7.86 -3.31
CA ASN A 42 5.10 6.58 -2.74
C ASN A 42 4.25 6.80 -1.47
N ARG A 43 2.91 6.78 -1.62
CA ARG A 43 1.96 6.96 -0.51
C ARG A 43 2.14 5.94 0.61
N ILE A 44 2.69 4.76 0.30
CA ILE A 44 2.96 3.73 1.30
C ILE A 44 4.00 4.22 2.32
N MET A 45 4.90 5.12 1.91
CA MET A 45 5.96 5.61 2.76
C MET A 45 5.55 6.79 3.67
N LEU A 46 4.34 7.32 3.51
CA LEU A 46 3.87 8.43 4.35
C LEU A 46 3.82 8.06 5.84
N SER A 47 3.46 6.81 6.17
CA SER A 47 3.52 6.33 7.55
C SER A 47 4.95 6.23 8.08
N THR A 48 5.93 5.92 7.22
CA THR A 48 7.34 5.92 7.59
C THR A 48 7.87 7.36 7.74
N LEU A 49 7.41 8.29 6.90
CA LEU A 49 7.71 9.72 7.04
C LEU A 49 7.21 10.27 8.38
N LEU A 50 6.01 9.86 8.83
CA LEU A 50 5.49 10.22 10.16
C LEU A 50 6.41 9.76 11.30
N THR A 51 7.14 8.66 11.15
CA THR A 51 8.09 8.21 12.20
C THR A 51 9.36 9.06 12.26
N GLY A 52 9.64 9.89 11.26
CA GLY A 52 10.90 10.62 11.12
C GLY A 52 12.11 9.78 10.67
N ARG A 53 11.89 8.51 10.26
CA ARG A 53 12.97 7.62 9.79
C ARG A 53 13.45 7.94 8.38
N ILE A 54 12.63 8.64 7.61
CA ILE A 54 12.94 9.11 6.27
C ILE A 54 12.57 10.57 6.14
N ALA A 55 13.20 11.28 5.22
CA ALA A 55 12.89 12.65 4.87
C ALA A 55 11.86 12.69 3.73
N GLU A 56 11.24 13.84 3.51
CA GLU A 56 10.23 14.00 2.48
C GLU A 56 10.72 13.68 1.06
N PRO A 57 11.95 14.08 0.63
CA PRO A 57 12.44 13.68 -0.69
C PRO A 57 12.52 12.16 -0.91
N ASP A 58 12.63 11.39 0.18
CA ASP A 58 12.69 9.93 0.10
C ASP A 58 11.38 9.28 -0.32
N VAL A 59 10.26 9.97 -0.22
CA VAL A 59 8.98 9.44 -0.67
C VAL A 59 8.75 9.63 -2.17
N GLU A 60 9.51 10.50 -2.85
CA GLU A 60 9.35 10.72 -4.28
C GLU A 60 9.59 9.43 -5.08
N LEU A 61 8.74 9.20 -6.07
CA LEU A 61 8.97 8.14 -7.06
C LEU A 61 9.94 8.65 -8.12
N THR A 62 10.79 7.74 -8.62
CA THR A 62 11.55 8.04 -9.83
C THR A 62 10.56 8.23 -10.98
N GLU A 63 10.41 9.45 -11.44
CA GLU A 63 9.52 9.75 -12.54
C GLU A 63 10.07 9.18 -13.85
N ALA A 64 9.17 8.77 -14.73
CA ALA A 64 9.52 8.52 -16.11
C ALA A 64 9.86 9.86 -16.78
N ALA A 65 11.10 10.31 -16.63
CA ALA A 65 11.62 11.45 -17.35
C ALA A 65 12.09 10.98 -18.73
N GLY A 66 11.43 11.43 -19.79
CA GLY A 66 11.81 11.06 -21.15
C GLY A 66 11.05 11.86 -22.21
N HIS A 67 11.58 11.88 -23.42
CA HIS A 67 10.91 12.49 -24.57
C HIS A 67 9.52 11.83 -24.76
N GLY A 68 8.46 12.65 -24.88
CA GLY A 68 7.09 12.20 -25.09
C GLY A 68 6.19 12.14 -23.88
N ILE A 69 6.67 12.43 -22.65
CA ILE A 69 5.84 12.57 -21.46
C ILE A 69 5.75 14.06 -21.07
N ASP A 70 4.51 14.57 -21.05
CA ASP A 70 4.15 15.89 -20.55
C ASP A 70 3.52 15.72 -19.17
N LEU A 71 4.29 16.00 -18.11
CA LEU A 71 3.88 15.85 -16.72
C LEU A 71 3.49 17.20 -16.14
N ARG A 72 2.24 17.32 -15.69
CA ARG A 72 1.64 18.56 -15.19
C ARG A 72 1.09 18.36 -13.76
N PRO A 73 1.92 18.52 -12.72
CA PRO A 73 1.44 18.54 -11.33
C PRO A 73 0.68 19.85 -11.06
N GLY A 74 -0.27 19.82 -10.13
CA GLY A 74 -1.10 20.96 -9.76
C GLY A 74 -2.17 21.32 -10.78
N VAL A 75 -2.45 20.45 -11.77
CA VAL A 75 -3.45 20.67 -12.81
C VAL A 75 -4.63 19.71 -12.61
N PRO A 76 -5.66 20.08 -11.83
CA PRO A 76 -6.85 19.26 -11.63
C PRO A 76 -7.70 19.21 -12.92
N VAL A 77 -8.21 18.04 -13.25
CA VAL A 77 -9.23 17.88 -14.30
C VAL A 77 -10.61 18.03 -13.67
N THR A 78 -11.43 18.89 -14.27
CA THR A 78 -12.78 19.23 -13.76
C THR A 78 -13.91 18.62 -14.57
N ALA A 79 -13.67 18.28 -15.85
CA ALA A 79 -14.67 17.65 -16.70
C ALA A 79 -14.04 16.78 -17.79
N VAL A 80 -14.83 15.81 -18.27
CA VAL A 80 -14.52 14.96 -19.43
C VAL A 80 -15.65 15.07 -20.43
N ASP A 81 -15.34 15.59 -21.63
CA ASP A 81 -16.25 15.56 -22.78
C ASP A 81 -15.93 14.32 -23.65
N ARG A 82 -16.78 13.31 -23.54
CA ARG A 82 -16.63 12.04 -24.27
C ARG A 82 -16.86 12.20 -25.77
N SER A 83 -17.73 13.12 -26.16
CA SER A 83 -18.11 13.35 -27.56
C SER A 83 -17.00 14.07 -28.32
N ALA A 84 -16.42 15.11 -27.70
CA ALA A 84 -15.28 15.83 -28.24
C ALA A 84 -13.95 15.09 -28.03
N ARG A 85 -13.91 14.10 -27.13
CA ARG A 85 -12.70 13.44 -26.62
C ARG A 85 -11.71 14.46 -26.03
N GLU A 86 -12.20 15.27 -25.10
CA GLU A 86 -11.43 16.30 -24.43
C GLU A 86 -11.61 16.20 -22.92
N VAL A 87 -10.54 16.51 -22.19
CA VAL A 87 -10.62 16.83 -20.76
C VAL A 87 -10.50 18.33 -20.60
N ARG A 88 -11.17 18.88 -19.58
CA ARG A 88 -11.06 20.28 -19.18
C ARG A 88 -10.35 20.35 -17.84
N THR A 89 -9.34 21.19 -17.76
CA THR A 89 -8.57 21.47 -16.54
C THR A 89 -9.23 22.55 -15.68
N GLY A 90 -8.73 22.73 -14.47
CA GLY A 90 -9.27 23.73 -13.53
C GLY A 90 -9.11 25.19 -13.98
N ASP A 91 -8.10 25.49 -14.80
CA ASP A 91 -7.85 26.79 -15.43
C ASP A 91 -8.60 26.97 -16.76
N GLY A 92 -9.38 25.96 -17.19
CA GLY A 92 -10.23 26.00 -18.37
C GLY A 92 -9.56 25.52 -19.66
N GLU A 93 -8.28 25.08 -19.66
CA GLU A 93 -7.63 24.48 -20.83
C GLU A 93 -8.38 23.22 -21.27
N ARG A 94 -8.44 22.98 -22.58
CA ARG A 94 -8.99 21.76 -23.18
C ARG A 94 -7.87 20.95 -23.78
N ILE A 95 -7.76 19.68 -23.35
CA ILE A 95 -6.73 18.75 -23.81
C ILE A 95 -7.42 17.57 -24.49
N SER A 96 -7.19 17.43 -25.79
CA SER A 96 -7.78 16.35 -26.59
C SER A 96 -7.03 15.02 -26.37
N TYR A 97 -7.75 13.91 -26.41
CA TYR A 97 -7.18 12.56 -26.26
C TYR A 97 -7.71 11.60 -27.34
N ASP A 98 -6.90 10.62 -27.68
CA ASP A 98 -7.32 9.43 -28.40
C ASP A 98 -7.66 8.29 -27.42
N HIS A 99 -6.97 8.27 -26.27
CA HIS A 99 -7.30 7.41 -25.13
C HIS A 99 -7.13 8.16 -23.80
N LEU A 100 -8.13 8.07 -22.93
CA LEU A 100 -8.14 8.64 -21.59
C LEU A 100 -7.99 7.56 -20.53
N VAL A 101 -7.16 7.80 -19.51
CA VAL A 101 -7.03 6.90 -18.36
C VAL A 101 -7.36 7.66 -17.08
N LEU A 102 -8.38 7.18 -16.36
CA LEU A 102 -8.72 7.65 -15.03
C LEU A 102 -7.87 6.88 -13.99
N ALA A 103 -6.97 7.59 -13.33
CA ALA A 103 -6.13 7.10 -12.24
C ALA A 103 -6.30 8.01 -11.00
N THR A 104 -7.54 8.47 -10.78
CA THR A 104 -7.92 9.47 -9.76
C THR A 104 -7.75 8.98 -8.33
N GLY A 105 -7.60 7.66 -8.14
CA GLY A 105 -7.33 7.07 -6.84
C GLY A 105 -8.54 7.05 -5.92
N ALA A 106 -8.33 7.38 -4.64
CA ALA A 106 -9.36 7.40 -3.61
C ALA A 106 -9.11 8.54 -2.62
N ARG A 107 -10.19 9.04 -2.01
CA ARG A 107 -10.18 10.08 -0.98
C ARG A 107 -10.34 9.46 0.41
N ALA A 108 -9.75 10.10 1.43
CA ALA A 108 -9.98 9.74 2.81
C ALA A 108 -11.46 9.91 3.18
N VAL A 109 -11.97 8.99 4.00
CA VAL A 109 -13.31 9.13 4.57
C VAL A 109 -13.25 10.02 5.78
N VAL A 110 -13.94 11.15 5.74
CA VAL A 110 -14.31 11.92 6.92
C VAL A 110 -15.64 11.35 7.41
N PRO A 111 -15.70 10.81 8.63
CA PRO A 111 -16.94 10.23 9.14
C PRO A 111 -17.99 11.32 9.36
N PRO A 112 -19.29 11.02 9.15
CA PRO A 112 -20.38 11.99 9.32
C PRO A 112 -20.66 12.19 10.83
N LEU A 113 -19.74 12.83 11.53
CA LEU A 113 -19.86 13.15 12.95
C LEU A 113 -20.18 14.62 13.13
N PRO A 114 -21.05 14.99 14.10
CA PRO A 114 -21.22 16.36 14.53
C PRO A 114 -19.86 17.02 14.81
N GLY A 115 -19.66 18.24 14.31
CA GLY A 115 -18.40 18.99 14.40
C GLY A 115 -17.36 18.69 13.33
N LEU A 116 -17.67 17.84 12.35
CA LEU A 116 -16.82 17.60 11.18
C LEU A 116 -17.54 18.01 9.88
N ASP A 117 -16.99 19.00 9.19
CA ASP A 117 -17.33 19.31 7.79
C ASP A 117 -16.19 18.79 6.89
N PRO A 118 -16.46 17.86 5.95
CA PRO A 118 -15.43 17.34 5.04
C PRO A 118 -14.76 18.42 4.17
N THR A 119 -15.40 19.57 3.99
CA THR A 119 -14.89 20.69 3.18
C THR A 119 -14.10 21.71 3.98
N ASP A 120 -14.29 21.74 5.31
CA ASP A 120 -13.62 22.67 6.22
C ASP A 120 -13.32 22.02 7.56
N LEU A 121 -12.27 21.22 7.59
CA LEU A 121 -11.82 20.54 8.80
C LEU A 121 -11.00 21.49 9.69
N PRO A 122 -11.25 21.49 11.02
CA PRO A 122 -10.42 22.24 11.96
C PRO A 122 -8.93 21.88 11.81
N GLN A 123 -8.05 22.84 12.10
CA GLN A 123 -6.59 22.67 11.88
C GLN A 123 -6.02 21.42 12.57
N ARG A 124 -6.54 21.07 13.75
CA ARG A 124 -6.11 19.94 14.58
C ARG A 124 -6.80 18.62 14.25
N VAL A 125 -7.68 18.61 13.26
CA VAL A 125 -8.37 17.41 12.75
C VAL A 125 -7.88 17.14 11.33
N VAL A 126 -7.08 16.09 11.15
CA VAL A 126 -6.39 15.85 9.90
C VAL A 126 -6.67 14.43 9.40
N PRO A 127 -7.22 14.25 8.19
CA PRO A 127 -7.25 12.94 7.55
C PRO A 127 -5.82 12.48 7.24
N PHE A 128 -5.59 11.18 7.12
CA PHE A 128 -4.28 10.67 6.75
C PHE A 128 -4.35 9.93 5.42
N ARG A 129 -4.02 10.61 4.33
CA ARG A 129 -4.05 10.04 2.97
C ARG A 129 -2.99 10.63 2.03
N THR A 130 -2.80 11.96 2.04
CA THR A 130 -1.95 12.69 1.11
C THR A 130 -0.64 13.13 1.77
N LEU A 131 0.31 13.60 0.95
CA LEU A 131 1.54 14.21 1.46
C LEU A 131 1.23 15.48 2.27
N ASP A 132 0.26 16.29 1.82
CA ASP A 132 -0.14 17.48 2.55
C ASP A 132 -0.83 17.15 3.88
N ASP A 133 -1.61 16.06 3.95
CA ASP A 133 -2.12 15.56 5.24
C ASP A 133 -0.96 15.18 6.16
N CYS A 134 0.05 14.49 5.65
CA CYS A 134 1.24 14.12 6.44
C CYS A 134 1.97 15.36 6.96
N ARG A 135 2.16 16.39 6.13
CA ARG A 135 2.76 17.67 6.52
C ARG A 135 1.95 18.38 7.61
N ARG A 136 0.61 18.41 7.45
CA ARG A 136 -0.29 18.99 8.48
C ARG A 136 -0.21 18.23 9.80
N ILE A 137 -0.22 16.88 9.75
CA ILE A 137 -0.06 16.05 10.95
C ILE A 137 1.26 16.37 11.63
N LEU A 138 2.36 16.43 10.88
CA LEU A 138 3.69 16.73 11.42
C LEU A 138 3.77 18.14 12.02
N ALA A 139 3.19 19.13 11.36
CA ALA A 139 3.17 20.51 11.84
C ALA A 139 2.38 20.66 13.16
N VAL A 140 1.28 19.93 13.33
CA VAL A 140 0.52 19.93 14.60
C VAL A 140 1.24 19.08 15.66
N ALA A 141 1.85 17.96 15.27
CA ALA A 141 2.58 17.08 16.17
C ALA A 141 3.84 17.73 16.76
N ASP A 142 4.42 18.72 16.05
CA ASP A 142 5.52 19.53 16.56
C ASP A 142 5.00 20.48 17.65
N GLY A 143 5.19 20.11 18.91
CA GLY A 143 4.66 20.81 20.08
C GLY A 143 3.40 20.17 20.70
N ALA A 144 2.80 19.15 20.08
CA ALA A 144 1.74 18.37 20.68
C ALA A 144 2.29 17.35 21.69
N ARG A 145 1.48 17.01 22.67
CA ARG A 145 1.79 15.99 23.70
C ARG A 145 0.95 14.74 23.53
N SER A 146 -0.20 14.87 22.88
CA SER A 146 -1.17 13.80 22.76
C SER A 146 -1.84 13.77 21.40
N ALA A 147 -2.23 12.58 20.96
CA ALA A 147 -2.97 12.38 19.73
C ALA A 147 -4.03 11.28 19.86
N ILE A 148 -5.16 11.48 19.20
CA ILE A 148 -6.16 10.45 18.97
C ILE A 148 -6.09 10.05 17.50
N VAL A 149 -6.12 8.75 17.23
CA VAL A 149 -6.27 8.20 15.88
C VAL A 149 -7.63 7.50 15.80
N LEU A 150 -8.53 8.03 15.00
CA LEU A 150 -9.85 7.45 14.77
C LEU A 150 -9.77 6.47 13.60
N GLY A 151 -9.81 5.16 13.93
CA GLY A 151 -9.70 4.05 12.99
C GLY A 151 -8.55 3.10 13.29
N GLY A 152 -8.88 1.84 13.57
CA GLY A 152 -7.95 0.74 13.90
C GLY A 152 -7.57 -0.16 12.71
N GLY A 153 -7.70 0.35 11.48
CA GLY A 153 -7.21 -0.31 10.28
C GLY A 153 -5.71 -0.08 10.05
N LEU A 154 -5.17 -0.69 8.99
CA LEU A 154 -3.75 -0.68 8.65
C LEU A 154 -3.09 0.71 8.78
N LEU A 155 -3.61 1.69 8.06
CA LEU A 155 -3.03 3.04 8.01
C LEU A 155 -3.15 3.78 9.36
N GLY A 156 -4.26 3.55 10.09
CA GLY A 156 -4.45 4.15 11.42
C GLY A 156 -3.44 3.64 12.44
N LEU A 157 -3.15 2.34 12.43
CA LEU A 157 -2.15 1.74 13.31
C LEU A 157 -0.72 2.19 12.95
N GLU A 158 -0.42 2.33 11.67
CA GLU A 158 0.86 2.89 11.21
C GLU A 158 1.00 4.35 11.67
N ALA A 159 -0.06 5.18 11.55
CA ALA A 159 -0.07 6.56 12.03
C ALA A 159 0.11 6.63 13.56
N ALA A 160 -0.64 5.81 14.30
CA ALA A 160 -0.56 5.78 15.76
C ALA A 160 0.86 5.43 16.25
N ARG A 161 1.49 4.42 15.62
CA ARG A 161 2.88 4.07 15.94
C ARG A 161 3.86 5.16 15.55
N GLY A 162 3.64 5.83 14.41
CA GLY A 162 4.44 6.97 13.99
C GLY A 162 4.42 8.10 15.03
N LEU A 163 3.24 8.48 15.50
CA LEU A 163 3.05 9.53 16.51
C LEU A 163 3.61 9.12 17.88
N ALA A 164 3.37 7.87 18.33
CA ALA A 164 3.93 7.36 19.56
C ALA A 164 5.46 7.31 19.53
N THR A 165 6.09 6.98 18.39
CA THR A 165 7.55 7.01 18.22
C THR A 165 8.12 8.43 18.33
N ARG A 166 7.31 9.46 18.05
CA ARG A 166 7.64 10.88 18.26
C ARG A 166 7.41 11.36 19.68
N GLY A 167 6.95 10.49 20.59
CA GLY A 167 6.75 10.80 22.00
C GLY A 167 5.34 11.30 22.37
N LEU A 168 4.37 11.28 21.43
CA LEU A 168 3.00 11.65 21.73
C LEU A 168 2.27 10.52 22.48
N ALA A 169 1.55 10.85 23.55
CA ALA A 169 0.59 9.94 24.16
C ALA A 169 -0.53 9.66 23.16
N THR A 170 -0.51 8.47 22.55
CA THR A 170 -1.37 8.17 21.41
C THR A 170 -2.44 7.16 21.77
N THR A 171 -3.71 7.51 21.46
CA THR A 171 -4.87 6.64 21.63
C THR A 171 -5.51 6.31 20.29
N VAL A 172 -5.70 5.04 20.00
CA VAL A 172 -6.49 4.55 18.85
C VAL A 172 -7.92 4.29 19.32
N VAL A 173 -8.90 4.88 18.64
CA VAL A 173 -10.33 4.63 18.84
C VAL A 173 -10.86 3.87 17.64
N HIS A 174 -11.48 2.71 17.89
CA HIS A 174 -12.00 1.85 16.83
C HIS A 174 -13.40 1.33 17.15
N HIS A 175 -14.29 1.39 16.18
CA HIS A 175 -15.71 1.06 16.36
C HIS A 175 -16.01 -0.44 16.42
N THR A 176 -15.10 -1.28 15.90
CA THR A 176 -15.26 -2.75 15.94
C THR A 176 -14.54 -3.37 17.15
N GLY A 177 -14.85 -4.64 17.41
CA GLY A 177 -14.34 -5.36 18.59
C GLY A 177 -12.88 -5.81 18.50
N HIS A 178 -12.22 -5.66 17.34
CA HIS A 178 -10.79 -5.96 17.18
C HIS A 178 -10.16 -5.14 16.05
N LEU A 179 -8.85 -5.01 16.09
CA LEU A 179 -8.06 -4.26 15.11
C LEU A 179 -7.98 -5.00 13.78
N MET A 180 -7.90 -4.24 12.67
CA MET A 180 -7.71 -4.75 11.31
C MET A 180 -8.74 -5.84 10.92
N GLU A 181 -10.00 -5.64 11.23
CA GLU A 181 -11.12 -6.59 11.07
C GLU A 181 -11.28 -7.15 9.66
N ARG A 182 -10.72 -6.49 8.66
CA ARG A 182 -10.71 -6.96 7.27
C ARG A 182 -9.63 -7.99 6.98
N GLN A 183 -8.57 -8.02 7.78
CA GLN A 183 -7.38 -8.86 7.56
C GLN A 183 -7.17 -9.90 8.67
N LEU A 184 -7.63 -9.62 9.88
CA LEU A 184 -7.37 -10.42 11.05
C LEU A 184 -8.65 -11.05 11.59
N ASP A 185 -8.51 -12.20 12.22
CA ASP A 185 -9.53 -12.74 13.11
C ASP A 185 -9.47 -12.06 14.49
N PRO A 186 -10.48 -12.25 15.36
CA PRO A 186 -10.49 -11.63 16.69
C PRO A 186 -9.29 -11.98 17.56
N ALA A 187 -8.75 -13.22 17.45
CA ALA A 187 -7.62 -13.67 18.26
C ALA A 187 -6.32 -12.96 17.83
N ALA A 188 -6.04 -12.88 16.55
CA ALA A 188 -4.93 -12.12 16.01
C ALA A 188 -5.06 -10.63 16.35
N GLY A 189 -6.26 -10.06 16.24
CA GLY A 189 -6.54 -8.67 16.60
C GLY A 189 -6.29 -8.37 18.07
N ALA A 190 -6.59 -9.32 18.97
CA ALA A 190 -6.31 -9.17 20.41
C ALA A 190 -4.80 -9.22 20.69
N VAL A 191 -4.06 -10.12 20.05
CA VAL A 191 -2.58 -10.17 20.17
C VAL A 191 -1.96 -8.89 19.65
N LEU A 192 -2.44 -8.36 18.50
CA LEU A 192 -1.97 -7.09 17.95
C LEU A 192 -2.24 -5.91 18.90
N ALA A 193 -3.44 -5.88 19.54
CA ALA A 193 -3.77 -4.83 20.51
C ALA A 193 -2.85 -4.86 21.71
N GLY A 194 -2.55 -6.06 22.26
CA GLY A 194 -1.58 -6.24 23.33
C GLY A 194 -0.17 -5.78 22.96
N THR A 195 0.29 -6.13 21.74
CA THR A 195 1.59 -5.70 21.21
C THR A 195 1.67 -4.17 21.10
N LEU A 196 0.62 -3.53 20.58
CA LEU A 196 0.56 -2.05 20.47
C LEU A 196 0.54 -1.38 21.85
N ALA A 197 -0.20 -1.94 22.82
CA ALA A 197 -0.22 -1.44 24.18
C ALA A 197 1.18 -1.52 24.82
N GLY A 198 1.90 -2.63 24.64
CA GLY A 198 3.29 -2.78 25.07
C GLY A 198 4.26 -1.79 24.40
N LEU A 199 3.89 -1.26 23.24
CA LEU A 199 4.62 -0.23 22.51
C LEU A 199 4.14 1.20 22.81
N GLY A 200 3.32 1.40 23.85
CA GLY A 200 2.88 2.71 24.32
C GLY A 200 1.68 3.32 23.58
N VAL A 201 0.89 2.53 22.86
CA VAL A 201 -0.33 2.99 22.20
C VAL A 201 -1.55 2.51 22.98
N THR A 202 -2.38 3.42 23.46
CA THR A 202 -3.65 3.08 24.11
C THR A 202 -4.68 2.66 23.05
N ILE A 203 -5.42 1.56 23.30
CA ILE A 203 -6.40 1.03 22.35
C ILE A 203 -7.80 1.06 22.98
N GLN A 204 -8.76 1.66 22.29
CA GLN A 204 -10.18 1.70 22.62
C GLN A 204 -10.95 0.98 21.51
N LEU A 205 -11.50 -0.20 21.80
CA LEU A 205 -12.24 -1.04 20.85
C LEU A 205 -13.73 -1.03 21.16
N ALA A 206 -14.55 -1.36 20.16
CA ALA A 206 -16.01 -1.45 20.25
C ALA A 206 -16.68 -0.15 20.75
N VAL A 207 -16.03 0.99 20.54
CA VAL A 207 -16.54 2.30 20.98
C VAL A 207 -16.64 3.24 19.77
N PRO A 208 -17.85 3.45 19.21
CA PRO A 208 -18.06 4.44 18.17
C PRO A 208 -17.84 5.87 18.70
N ALA A 209 -17.25 6.72 17.87
CA ALA A 209 -17.26 8.16 18.09
C ALA A 209 -18.64 8.74 17.76
N THR A 210 -19.08 9.75 18.50
CA THR A 210 -20.41 10.39 18.35
C THR A 210 -20.34 11.87 18.02
N GLY A 211 -19.19 12.53 18.25
CA GLY A 211 -19.00 13.93 17.93
C GLY A 211 -17.55 14.37 18.11
N VAL A 212 -17.22 15.50 17.51
CA VAL A 212 -15.89 16.13 17.61
C VAL A 212 -16.10 17.62 17.92
N VAL A 213 -15.35 18.14 18.86
CA VAL A 213 -15.20 19.57 19.10
C VAL A 213 -13.71 19.88 19.04
N ALA A 214 -13.34 20.84 18.21
CA ALA A 214 -11.94 21.24 18.08
C ALA A 214 -11.83 22.77 18.07
N ASP A 215 -10.80 23.27 18.75
CA ASP A 215 -10.43 24.67 18.79
C ASP A 215 -8.90 24.84 18.69
N ASP A 216 -8.40 26.04 18.93
CA ASP A 216 -6.96 26.35 18.89
C ASP A 216 -6.16 25.65 20.00
N THR A 217 -6.82 25.15 21.05
CA THR A 217 -6.18 24.53 22.22
C THR A 217 -6.11 23.01 22.12
N GLY A 218 -7.05 22.36 21.41
CA GLY A 218 -7.10 20.91 21.29
C GLY A 218 -8.33 20.37 20.61
N VAL A 219 -8.51 19.06 20.75
CA VAL A 219 -9.64 18.31 20.21
C VAL A 219 -10.27 17.48 21.30
N ARG A 220 -11.60 17.53 21.39
CA ARG A 220 -12.42 16.59 22.18
C ARG A 220 -13.15 15.64 21.24
N LEU A 221 -13.00 14.36 21.47
CA LEU A 221 -13.73 13.29 20.79
C LEU A 221 -14.75 12.67 21.75
N ASP A 222 -16.03 12.81 21.46
CA ASP A 222 -17.12 12.23 22.24
C ASP A 222 -17.38 10.79 21.78
N LEU A 223 -17.62 9.88 22.72
CA LEU A 223 -17.78 8.45 22.52
C LEU A 223 -19.20 8.00 22.86
N ALA A 224 -19.66 6.90 22.24
CA ALA A 224 -21.01 6.37 22.42
C ALA A 224 -21.29 5.84 23.84
N ASP A 225 -20.25 5.56 24.63
CA ASP A 225 -20.36 5.13 26.02
C ASP A 225 -20.44 6.31 27.03
N GLY A 226 -20.55 7.54 26.52
CA GLY A 226 -20.66 8.76 27.30
C GLY A 226 -19.33 9.36 27.74
N ARG A 227 -18.21 8.71 27.48
CA ARG A 227 -16.86 9.27 27.73
C ARG A 227 -16.47 10.28 26.65
N SER A 228 -15.58 11.19 27.02
CA SER A 228 -14.90 12.08 26.08
C SER A 228 -13.40 11.92 26.22
N LEU A 229 -12.70 11.92 25.11
CA LEU A 229 -11.23 11.91 25.04
C LEU A 229 -10.74 13.28 24.58
N HIS A 230 -9.65 13.75 25.19
CA HIS A 230 -9.01 15.01 24.85
C HIS A 230 -7.61 14.77 24.29
N ALA A 231 -7.22 15.50 23.26
CA ALA A 231 -5.88 15.44 22.67
C ALA A 231 -5.54 16.76 21.95
N ASP A 232 -4.26 16.93 21.63
CA ASP A 232 -3.79 18.07 20.84
C ASP A 232 -4.04 17.86 19.32
N LEU A 233 -4.19 16.61 18.88
CA LEU A 233 -4.34 16.21 17.48
C LEU A 233 -5.34 15.06 17.33
N LEU A 234 -6.24 15.15 16.35
CA LEU A 234 -7.09 14.05 15.89
C LEU A 234 -6.72 13.67 14.46
N VAL A 235 -6.27 12.43 14.27
CA VAL A 235 -6.00 11.85 12.94
C VAL A 235 -7.17 10.98 12.51
N LEU A 236 -7.76 11.29 11.36
CA LEU A 236 -8.86 10.51 10.78
C LEU A 236 -8.30 9.43 9.85
N SER A 237 -8.49 8.17 10.19
CA SER A 237 -8.12 6.99 9.40
C SER A 237 -9.28 6.01 9.24
N CYS A 238 -10.46 6.54 8.86
CA CYS A 238 -11.73 5.81 8.77
C CYS A 238 -11.94 5.09 7.43
N GLY A 239 -10.85 4.83 6.70
CA GLY A 239 -10.88 4.21 5.38
C GLY A 239 -10.86 5.22 4.24
N VAL A 240 -11.09 4.70 3.03
CA VAL A 240 -11.06 5.48 1.79
C VAL A 240 -12.28 5.17 0.92
N ARG A 241 -12.67 6.13 0.06
CA ARG A 241 -13.65 5.95 -1.01
C ARG A 241 -13.00 6.22 -2.36
N PRO A 242 -13.23 5.38 -3.38
CA PRO A 242 -12.81 5.64 -4.74
C PRO A 242 -13.22 7.05 -5.22
N ASP A 243 -12.31 7.75 -5.87
CA ASP A 243 -12.64 9.04 -6.47
C ASP A 243 -13.23 8.83 -7.86
N THR A 244 -14.56 8.79 -7.91
CA THR A 244 -15.35 8.51 -9.11
C THR A 244 -16.04 9.74 -9.66
N ALA A 245 -15.84 10.93 -9.10
CA ALA A 245 -16.59 12.13 -9.42
C ALA A 245 -16.55 12.47 -10.94
N LEU A 246 -15.35 12.45 -11.54
CA LEU A 246 -15.18 12.70 -12.98
C LEU A 246 -15.88 11.64 -13.84
N ALA A 247 -15.75 10.36 -13.46
CA ALA A 247 -16.38 9.27 -14.19
C ALA A 247 -17.92 9.35 -14.14
N THR A 248 -18.47 9.67 -12.97
CA THR A 248 -19.91 9.87 -12.77
C THR A 248 -20.42 11.05 -13.59
N ALA A 249 -19.75 12.19 -13.52
CA ALA A 249 -20.10 13.39 -14.29
C ALA A 249 -20.01 13.17 -15.80
N ALA A 250 -19.09 12.32 -16.26
CA ALA A 250 -18.94 11.92 -17.65
C ALA A 250 -19.96 10.85 -18.09
N GLY A 251 -20.84 10.37 -17.23
CA GLY A 251 -21.84 9.33 -17.53
C GLY A 251 -21.22 7.95 -17.79
N LEU A 252 -20.07 7.65 -17.19
CA LEU A 252 -19.50 6.29 -17.20
C LEU A 252 -20.20 5.42 -16.16
N THR A 253 -20.15 4.09 -16.35
CA THR A 253 -20.70 3.16 -15.39
C THR A 253 -19.89 3.14 -14.10
N VAL A 254 -20.51 3.55 -13.00
CA VAL A 254 -19.94 3.60 -11.66
C VAL A 254 -20.82 2.81 -10.70
N ARG A 255 -20.21 2.01 -9.84
CA ARG A 255 -20.86 1.38 -8.68
C ARG A 255 -20.15 1.88 -7.40
N ARG A 256 -19.33 1.07 -6.76
CA ARG A 256 -18.43 1.52 -5.68
C ARG A 256 -17.17 2.19 -6.23
N GLY A 257 -16.76 1.80 -7.45
CA GLY A 257 -15.69 2.36 -8.25
C GLY A 257 -16.12 2.52 -9.69
N VAL A 258 -15.23 3.00 -10.55
CA VAL A 258 -15.42 3.04 -12.00
C VAL A 258 -15.34 1.61 -12.54
N VAL A 259 -16.44 1.09 -13.07
CA VAL A 259 -16.53 -0.31 -13.53
C VAL A 259 -15.66 -0.52 -14.76
N VAL A 260 -14.77 -1.51 -14.71
CA VAL A 260 -13.89 -1.87 -15.82
C VAL A 260 -13.94 -3.36 -16.16
N ASP A 261 -13.66 -3.67 -17.43
CA ASP A 261 -13.50 -5.04 -17.93
C ASP A 261 -12.08 -5.58 -17.65
N ASP A 262 -11.80 -6.83 -18.07
CA ASP A 262 -10.47 -7.47 -17.95
C ASP A 262 -9.37 -6.73 -18.72
N ARG A 263 -9.70 -5.83 -19.62
CA ARG A 263 -8.77 -4.95 -20.34
C ARG A 263 -8.68 -3.56 -19.71
N LEU A 264 -9.31 -3.39 -18.55
CA LEU A 264 -9.38 -2.14 -17.80
C LEU A 264 -10.12 -1.01 -18.52
N ARG A 265 -10.99 -1.35 -19.48
CA ARG A 265 -11.84 -0.40 -20.21
C ARG A 265 -13.11 -0.17 -19.42
N THR A 266 -13.56 1.08 -19.41
CA THR A 266 -14.85 1.49 -18.84
C THR A 266 -16.00 1.16 -19.82
N SER A 267 -17.20 1.67 -19.53
CA SER A 267 -18.33 1.65 -20.48
C SER A 267 -18.07 2.45 -21.77
N ASP A 268 -16.97 3.21 -21.85
CA ASP A 268 -16.49 3.86 -23.05
C ASP A 268 -15.19 3.22 -23.51
N ARG A 269 -15.13 2.77 -24.77
CA ARG A 269 -13.96 2.07 -25.30
C ARG A 269 -12.67 2.87 -25.35
N ASN A 270 -12.77 4.20 -25.35
CA ASN A 270 -11.64 5.12 -25.38
C ASN A 270 -11.24 5.61 -23.97
N ILE A 271 -11.91 5.11 -22.93
CA ILE A 271 -11.63 5.49 -21.55
C ILE A 271 -11.38 4.23 -20.72
N SER A 272 -10.25 4.21 -20.04
CA SER A 272 -9.87 3.17 -19.07
C SER A 272 -9.83 3.73 -17.66
N ALA A 273 -9.86 2.87 -16.63
CA ALA A 273 -9.60 3.24 -15.26
C ALA A 273 -8.68 2.23 -14.57
N ILE A 274 -7.77 2.71 -13.71
CA ILE A 274 -6.82 1.90 -12.96
C ILE A 274 -6.61 2.42 -11.54
N GLY A 275 -6.11 1.56 -10.66
CA GLY A 275 -5.82 1.88 -9.26
C GLY A 275 -7.07 1.92 -8.40
N ASP A 276 -7.03 2.71 -7.31
CA ASP A 276 -8.06 2.70 -6.27
C ASP A 276 -9.42 3.19 -6.75
N CYS A 277 -9.51 3.93 -7.87
CA CYS A 277 -10.78 4.36 -8.44
C CYS A 277 -11.47 3.28 -9.27
N ALA A 278 -10.74 2.24 -9.73
CA ALA A 278 -11.28 1.21 -10.62
C ALA A 278 -11.92 0.06 -9.84
N GLU A 279 -13.09 -0.39 -10.32
CA GLU A 279 -13.79 -1.57 -9.84
C GLU A 279 -13.79 -2.66 -10.91
N HIS A 280 -13.03 -3.72 -10.68
CA HIS A 280 -12.94 -4.88 -11.56
C HIS A 280 -13.64 -6.07 -10.94
N ASP A 281 -14.56 -6.69 -11.68
CA ASP A 281 -15.35 -7.86 -11.23
C ASP A 281 -15.98 -7.69 -9.83
N GLY A 282 -16.55 -6.51 -9.58
CA GLY A 282 -17.15 -6.15 -8.30
C GLY A 282 -16.18 -5.93 -7.14
N ALA A 283 -14.86 -5.98 -7.38
CA ALA A 283 -13.84 -5.80 -6.36
C ALA A 283 -13.11 -4.45 -6.49
N LEU A 284 -12.82 -3.86 -5.32
CA LEU A 284 -11.91 -2.73 -5.14
C LEU A 284 -10.66 -3.25 -4.43
N THR A 285 -9.49 -2.95 -4.94
CA THR A 285 -8.25 -3.52 -4.37
C THR A 285 -7.63 -2.66 -3.29
N GLY A 286 -7.58 -1.34 -3.46
CA GLY A 286 -7.03 -0.37 -2.50
C GLY A 286 -5.55 -0.60 -2.14
N LEU A 287 -4.81 -1.34 -2.98
CA LEU A 287 -3.43 -1.72 -2.76
C LEU A 287 -2.58 -1.43 -4.01
N VAL A 288 -1.30 -1.19 -3.80
CA VAL A 288 -0.38 -0.77 -4.87
C VAL A 288 -0.05 -1.89 -5.84
N ALA A 289 0.17 -3.12 -5.37
CA ALA A 289 0.57 -4.22 -6.25
C ALA A 289 -0.48 -4.53 -7.33
N PRO A 290 -1.80 -4.62 -7.02
CA PRO A 290 -2.85 -4.68 -8.03
C PRO A 290 -2.88 -3.49 -8.99
N ALA A 291 -2.75 -2.26 -8.47
CA ALA A 291 -2.75 -1.05 -9.29
C ALA A 291 -1.61 -1.06 -10.32
N TRP A 292 -0.44 -1.54 -9.94
CA TRP A 292 0.70 -1.68 -10.84
C TRP A 292 0.56 -2.83 -11.84
N ALA A 293 -0.11 -3.93 -11.42
CA ALA A 293 -0.47 -4.99 -12.36
C ALA A 293 -1.46 -4.47 -13.42
N GLN A 294 -2.45 -3.67 -13.01
CA GLN A 294 -3.37 -2.99 -13.92
C GLN A 294 -2.63 -2.04 -14.87
N ALA A 295 -1.69 -1.24 -14.36
CA ALA A 295 -0.91 -0.32 -15.19
C ALA A 295 -0.10 -1.07 -16.28
N ARG A 296 0.53 -2.20 -15.94
CA ARG A 296 1.26 -3.03 -16.91
C ARG A 296 0.33 -3.60 -17.99
N VAL A 297 -0.78 -4.21 -17.58
CA VAL A 297 -1.75 -4.78 -18.52
C VAL A 297 -2.32 -3.71 -19.43
N LEU A 298 -2.68 -2.53 -18.88
CA LEU A 298 -3.21 -1.43 -19.68
C LEU A 298 -2.14 -0.89 -20.66
N ALA A 299 -0.88 -0.82 -20.26
CA ALA A 299 0.19 -0.43 -21.14
C ALA A 299 0.34 -1.42 -22.31
N ASP A 300 0.32 -2.73 -22.06
CA ASP A 300 0.36 -3.75 -23.13
C ASP A 300 -0.82 -3.61 -24.09
N VAL A 301 -2.04 -3.36 -23.56
CA VAL A 301 -3.26 -3.14 -24.36
C VAL A 301 -3.14 -1.88 -25.22
N LEU A 302 -2.69 -0.75 -24.66
CA LEU A 302 -2.62 0.54 -25.36
C LEU A 302 -1.50 0.61 -26.38
N THR A 303 -0.42 -0.13 -26.15
CA THR A 303 0.72 -0.20 -27.08
C THR A 303 0.55 -1.26 -28.14
N GLY A 304 -0.36 -2.22 -27.93
CA GLY A 304 -0.50 -3.39 -28.80
C GLY A 304 0.62 -4.41 -28.63
N THR A 305 1.49 -4.25 -27.62
CA THR A 305 2.60 -5.19 -27.32
C THR A 305 2.05 -6.59 -27.01
N ASP A 306 0.96 -6.66 -26.25
CA ASP A 306 0.16 -7.87 -26.08
C ASP A 306 -1.34 -7.53 -26.21
N PRO A 307 -1.92 -7.71 -27.41
CA PRO A 307 -3.34 -7.42 -27.64
C PRO A 307 -4.27 -8.39 -26.89
N LEU A 308 -3.75 -9.49 -26.37
CA LEU A 308 -4.51 -10.46 -25.56
C LEU A 308 -4.36 -10.23 -24.07
N ALA A 309 -3.58 -9.22 -23.63
CA ALA A 309 -3.39 -8.91 -22.23
C ALA A 309 -4.72 -8.73 -21.50
N ARG A 310 -4.83 -9.36 -20.33
CA ARG A 310 -6.00 -9.32 -19.45
C ARG A 310 -5.54 -9.18 -18.00
N TYR A 311 -6.17 -8.30 -17.29
CA TYR A 311 -5.99 -8.21 -15.86
C TYR A 311 -6.62 -9.41 -15.18
N ARG A 312 -5.84 -10.12 -14.41
CA ARG A 312 -6.27 -11.22 -13.54
C ARG A 312 -5.86 -10.88 -12.12
N PRO A 313 -6.81 -10.61 -11.23
CA PRO A 313 -6.50 -10.36 -9.83
C PRO A 313 -5.70 -11.53 -9.23
N ARG A 314 -4.64 -11.21 -8.51
CA ARG A 314 -3.89 -12.18 -7.71
C ARG A 314 -4.14 -11.91 -6.25
N PRO A 315 -4.17 -12.93 -5.40
CA PRO A 315 -4.17 -12.74 -3.97
C PRO A 315 -3.00 -11.85 -3.54
N VAL A 316 -3.23 -10.98 -2.57
CA VAL A 316 -2.24 -10.00 -2.12
C VAL A 316 -1.87 -10.25 -0.68
N VAL A 317 -0.59 -10.10 -0.36
CA VAL A 317 -0.09 -10.09 1.01
C VAL A 317 -0.20 -8.65 1.55
N THR A 318 -0.97 -8.48 2.61
CA THR A 318 -1.05 -7.23 3.37
C THR A 318 -0.03 -7.29 4.49
N ARG A 319 0.85 -6.28 4.58
CA ARG A 319 1.80 -6.12 5.69
C ARG A 319 1.51 -4.84 6.46
N LEU A 320 1.53 -4.91 7.79
CA LEU A 320 1.50 -3.75 8.67
C LEU A 320 2.93 -3.23 8.86
N LYS A 321 3.19 -1.99 8.46
CA LYS A 321 4.50 -1.32 8.58
C LYS A 321 4.57 -0.45 9.84
N ALA A 322 4.11 -0.94 10.95
CA ALA A 322 4.20 -0.25 12.23
C ALA A 322 5.53 -0.63 12.91
N ALA A 323 6.27 0.38 13.36
CA ALA A 323 7.59 0.16 13.98
C ALA A 323 7.50 -0.77 15.20
N GLY A 324 8.25 -1.87 15.16
CA GLY A 324 8.26 -2.89 16.21
C GLY A 324 7.18 -3.96 16.06
N ILE A 325 6.45 -4.00 14.93
CA ILE A 325 5.43 -5.01 14.65
C ILE A 325 5.73 -5.63 13.29
N ASP A 326 5.84 -6.95 13.25
CA ASP A 326 5.86 -7.73 12.01
C ASP A 326 4.52 -8.46 11.88
N LEU A 327 3.76 -8.11 10.85
CA LEU A 327 2.47 -8.70 10.56
C LEU A 327 2.28 -8.85 9.06
N ALA A 328 1.93 -10.06 8.65
CA ALA A 328 1.50 -10.37 7.31
C ALA A 328 0.15 -11.10 7.34
N ALA A 329 -0.79 -10.65 6.52
CA ALA A 329 -2.07 -11.32 6.30
C ALA A 329 -2.31 -11.49 4.80
N MET A 330 -2.80 -12.65 4.38
CA MET A 330 -2.99 -12.98 2.98
C MET A 330 -4.18 -13.91 2.75
N GLY A 331 -4.82 -13.75 1.61
CA GLY A 331 -5.92 -14.60 1.19
C GLY A 331 -7.10 -14.58 2.16
N ASP A 332 -7.81 -15.71 2.23
CA ASP A 332 -8.98 -15.92 3.10
C ASP A 332 -8.55 -16.45 4.49
N ALA A 333 -7.73 -15.69 5.20
CA ALA A 333 -7.19 -16.12 6.49
C ALA A 333 -8.19 -16.04 7.65
N ALA A 334 -9.06 -15.04 7.63
CA ALA A 334 -10.07 -14.83 8.67
C ALA A 334 -11.38 -15.57 8.41
N GLY A 335 -11.58 -16.11 7.22
CA GLY A 335 -12.81 -16.78 6.80
C GLY A 335 -13.02 -18.16 7.43
N GLY A 336 -14.26 -18.66 7.41
CA GLY A 336 -14.72 -19.93 8.02
C GLY A 336 -15.09 -21.03 7.01
N GLY A 337 -14.55 -21.04 5.78
CA GLY A 337 -14.88 -22.05 4.78
C GLY A 337 -14.20 -23.41 5.01
N PRO A 338 -14.51 -24.46 4.24
CA PRO A 338 -13.93 -25.78 4.37
C PRO A 338 -12.41 -25.75 4.15
N GLY A 339 -11.66 -26.64 4.83
CA GLY A 339 -10.21 -26.78 4.73
C GLY A 339 -9.57 -27.14 6.06
N GLU A 340 -8.29 -27.46 5.99
CA GLU A 340 -7.44 -27.69 7.16
C GLU A 340 -7.03 -26.34 7.76
N GLU A 341 -7.05 -26.23 9.07
CA GLU A 341 -6.65 -25.04 9.79
C GLU A 341 -5.56 -25.37 10.81
N LEU A 342 -4.50 -24.56 10.81
CA LEU A 342 -3.45 -24.63 11.81
C LEU A 342 -3.35 -23.30 12.50
N THR A 343 -3.33 -23.32 13.83
CA THR A 343 -3.20 -22.12 14.64
C THR A 343 -2.12 -22.31 15.70
N PHE A 344 -1.27 -21.31 15.86
CA PHE A 344 -0.34 -21.17 16.95
C PHE A 344 -0.49 -19.79 17.57
N ALA A 345 -0.57 -19.70 18.90
CA ALA A 345 -0.69 -18.44 19.61
C ALA A 345 0.19 -18.43 20.85
N ASP A 346 1.01 -17.39 20.98
CA ASP A 346 1.74 -17.02 22.19
C ASP A 346 1.52 -15.52 22.45
N PRO A 347 0.35 -15.15 23.03
CA PRO A 347 0.01 -13.75 23.28
C PRO A 347 1.00 -13.03 24.20
N ALA A 348 1.65 -13.77 25.12
CA ALA A 348 2.64 -13.19 26.03
C ALA A 348 3.89 -12.69 25.29
N ARG A 349 4.22 -13.28 24.15
CA ARG A 349 5.32 -12.87 23.27
C ARG A 349 4.85 -12.08 22.04
N GLY A 350 3.55 -11.80 21.94
CA GLY A 350 3.00 -11.08 20.79
C GLY A 350 3.02 -11.88 19.48
N THR A 351 3.04 -13.23 19.57
CA THR A 351 3.12 -14.09 18.39
C THR A 351 1.79 -14.77 18.11
N TYR A 352 1.37 -14.74 16.85
CA TYR A 352 0.20 -15.45 16.36
C TYR A 352 0.44 -15.93 14.94
N ALA A 353 0.03 -17.16 14.64
CA ALA A 353 0.03 -17.70 13.30
C ALA A 353 -1.26 -18.50 13.07
N ARG A 354 -1.94 -18.22 11.97
CA ARG A 354 -3.07 -19.00 11.47
C ARG A 354 -2.87 -19.25 9.99
N LEU A 355 -2.95 -20.54 9.60
CA LEU A 355 -2.80 -20.99 8.23
C LEU A 355 -4.07 -21.72 7.82
N ARG A 356 -4.56 -21.46 6.63
CA ARG A 356 -5.69 -22.18 6.03
C ARG A 356 -5.23 -22.86 4.75
N ILE A 357 -5.51 -24.16 4.69
CA ILE A 357 -5.06 -25.03 3.60
C ILE A 357 -6.28 -25.67 2.97
N ARG A 358 -6.34 -25.68 1.66
CA ARG A 358 -7.35 -26.37 0.86
C ARG A 358 -6.65 -27.03 -0.34
N ASP A 359 -6.99 -28.27 -0.63
CA ASP A 359 -6.40 -29.02 -1.76
C ASP A 359 -4.86 -28.93 -1.76
N GLU A 360 -4.26 -29.20 -0.59
CA GLU A 360 -2.81 -29.14 -0.35
C GLU A 360 -2.16 -27.76 -0.62
N ARG A 361 -2.92 -26.66 -0.70
CA ARG A 361 -2.42 -25.31 -0.98
C ARG A 361 -2.86 -24.33 0.09
N LEU A 362 -2.00 -23.37 0.38
CA LEU A 362 -2.37 -22.23 1.23
C LEU A 362 -3.41 -21.38 0.52
N VAL A 363 -4.57 -21.18 1.16
CA VAL A 363 -5.64 -20.27 0.71
C VAL A 363 -5.72 -19.01 1.55
N GLY A 364 -5.08 -19.01 2.72
CA GLY A 364 -4.96 -17.83 3.59
C GLY A 364 -3.97 -18.04 4.71
N ALA A 365 -3.40 -16.95 5.21
CA ALA A 365 -2.55 -16.96 6.39
C ALA A 365 -2.59 -15.61 7.13
N ILE A 366 -2.48 -15.68 8.46
CA ILE A 366 -2.17 -14.56 9.35
C ILE A 366 -0.89 -14.94 10.10
N LEU A 367 0.09 -14.05 10.05
CA LEU A 367 1.37 -14.21 10.74
C LEU A 367 1.68 -12.90 11.47
N LEU A 368 1.77 -12.95 12.80
CA LEU A 368 2.06 -11.80 13.64
C LEU A 368 3.20 -12.14 14.60
N GLY A 369 4.14 -11.22 14.78
CA GLY A 369 5.30 -11.39 15.63
C GLY A 369 6.39 -12.26 14.99
N ASP A 370 7.25 -12.85 15.82
CA ASP A 370 8.34 -13.70 15.35
C ASP A 370 7.82 -15.01 14.76
N ASN A 371 7.77 -15.09 13.45
CA ASN A 371 7.35 -16.26 12.69
C ASN A 371 8.48 -16.68 11.73
N PRO A 372 9.34 -17.63 12.12
CA PRO A 372 10.52 -18.01 11.34
C PRO A 372 10.19 -18.57 9.94
N ALA A 373 8.97 -19.02 9.72
CA ALA A 373 8.50 -19.54 8.44
C ALA A 373 7.84 -18.50 7.52
N ILE A 374 7.77 -17.20 7.90
CA ILE A 374 7.00 -16.17 7.18
C ILE A 374 7.37 -16.09 5.68
N GLY A 375 8.65 -16.12 5.35
CA GLY A 375 9.12 -16.08 3.96
C GLY A 375 8.65 -17.31 3.15
N THR A 376 8.73 -18.50 3.75
CA THR A 376 8.26 -19.76 3.15
C THR A 376 6.75 -19.75 2.93
N VAL A 377 5.98 -19.31 3.93
CA VAL A 377 4.51 -19.22 3.86
C VAL A 377 4.09 -18.26 2.75
N ILE A 378 4.70 -17.07 2.67
CA ILE A 378 4.41 -16.10 1.60
C ILE A 378 4.75 -16.70 0.23
N GLN A 379 5.89 -17.36 0.08
CA GLN A 379 6.31 -17.97 -1.18
C GLN A 379 5.36 -19.08 -1.63
N LEU A 380 4.93 -19.93 -0.71
CA LEU A 380 3.97 -21.01 -0.99
C LEU A 380 2.62 -20.41 -1.44
N PHE A 381 2.16 -19.35 -0.78
CA PHE A 381 0.93 -18.66 -1.12
C PHE A 381 1.01 -17.99 -2.50
N ASP A 382 2.05 -17.20 -2.77
CA ASP A 382 2.20 -16.45 -4.02
C ASP A 382 2.34 -17.37 -5.25
N ARG A 383 3.04 -18.49 -5.08
CA ARG A 383 3.26 -19.47 -6.16
C ARG A 383 2.17 -20.53 -6.25
N GLY A 384 1.31 -20.63 -5.24
CA GLY A 384 0.29 -21.67 -5.14
C GLY A 384 0.88 -23.08 -5.13
N HIS A 385 2.08 -23.26 -4.56
CA HIS A 385 2.70 -24.56 -4.45
C HIS A 385 2.03 -25.42 -3.37
N PRO A 386 2.05 -26.76 -3.48
CA PRO A 386 1.59 -27.64 -2.40
C PRO A 386 2.40 -27.40 -1.12
N VAL A 387 1.70 -27.44 0.00
CA VAL A 387 2.33 -27.33 1.32
C VAL A 387 3.03 -28.64 1.71
N PRO A 388 4.09 -28.61 2.56
CA PRO A 388 4.76 -29.81 3.03
C PRO A 388 3.79 -30.72 3.80
N ALA A 389 4.00 -32.04 3.73
CA ALA A 389 3.19 -33.04 4.45
C ALA A 389 3.26 -32.81 5.97
N ASP A 390 4.44 -32.49 6.50
CA ASP A 390 4.58 -32.05 7.90
C ASP A 390 4.21 -30.57 8.02
N ARG A 391 2.95 -30.29 8.37
CA ARG A 391 2.40 -28.93 8.52
C ARG A 391 3.09 -28.12 9.63
N ARG A 392 3.70 -28.78 10.62
CA ARG A 392 4.42 -28.12 11.72
C ARG A 392 5.58 -27.26 11.22
N ALA A 393 6.21 -27.68 10.12
CA ALA A 393 7.27 -26.92 9.47
C ALA A 393 6.83 -25.51 9.02
N LEU A 394 5.53 -25.33 8.76
CA LEU A 394 4.96 -24.02 8.38
C LEU A 394 4.78 -23.07 9.58
N LEU A 395 4.71 -23.59 10.79
CA LEU A 395 4.55 -22.80 12.02
C LEU A 395 5.88 -22.60 12.75
N LEU A 396 6.70 -23.64 12.79
CA LEU A 396 7.92 -23.70 13.62
C LEU A 396 9.20 -23.51 12.79
N GLY A 397 9.09 -23.44 11.48
CA GLY A 397 10.24 -23.26 10.60
C GLY A 397 11.31 -24.35 10.77
N ARG A 398 12.58 -23.97 10.68
CA ARG A 398 13.73 -24.87 10.81
C ARG A 398 14.00 -25.33 12.25
N ALA A 399 13.31 -24.76 13.25
CA ALA A 399 13.50 -25.12 14.66
C ALA A 399 13.27 -26.63 14.96
N LEU A 400 12.57 -27.35 14.07
CA LEU A 400 12.32 -28.79 14.20
C LEU A 400 13.37 -29.68 13.51
N GLY A 401 14.48 -29.14 13.01
CA GLY A 401 15.56 -29.97 12.45
C GLY A 401 15.20 -30.71 11.16
N GLY A 402 14.13 -30.32 10.46
CA GLY A 402 13.70 -30.93 9.21
C GLY A 402 14.60 -30.60 8.04
N ALA A 403 15.47 -31.50 7.64
CA ALA A 403 16.18 -31.49 6.38
C ALA A 403 15.16 -31.64 5.23
N GLY A 404 14.76 -30.57 4.60
CA GLY A 404 13.78 -30.62 3.50
C GLY A 404 13.31 -29.26 3.02
N ALA A 405 14.21 -28.26 2.96
CA ALA A 405 13.92 -27.08 2.17
C ALA A 405 14.00 -27.46 0.70
N ALA A 406 12.89 -27.30 -0.03
CA ALA A 406 13.00 -27.16 -1.48
C ALA A 406 14.09 -26.12 -1.78
N PRO A 407 15.00 -26.35 -2.73
CA PRO A 407 16.09 -25.42 -3.02
C PRO A 407 15.45 -24.06 -3.32
N SER A 408 15.63 -23.09 -2.45
CA SER A 408 15.39 -21.69 -2.79
C SER A 408 16.22 -21.45 -4.05
N ALA A 409 15.57 -21.05 -5.14
CA ALA A 409 16.31 -20.76 -6.37
C ALA A 409 17.43 -19.80 -5.99
N SER A 410 18.69 -20.28 -6.11
CA SER A 410 19.87 -19.50 -5.71
C SER A 410 19.78 -18.11 -6.31
N PRO A 411 20.07 -17.03 -5.57
CA PRO A 411 20.15 -15.69 -6.14
C PRO A 411 21.04 -15.63 -7.37
N ALA A 412 22.02 -16.56 -7.51
CA ALA A 412 22.86 -16.70 -8.69
C ALA A 412 22.06 -16.92 -9.99
N LEU A 413 20.97 -17.68 -9.93
CA LEU A 413 20.12 -18.00 -11.09
C LEU A 413 19.09 -16.92 -11.40
N MET A 414 18.95 -15.91 -10.55
CA MET A 414 18.02 -14.79 -10.78
C MET A 414 18.64 -13.80 -11.79
N PRO A 415 17.95 -13.46 -12.90
CA PRO A 415 18.44 -12.45 -13.85
C PRO A 415 18.63 -11.09 -13.16
N ASP A 416 19.64 -10.33 -13.57
CA ASP A 416 19.89 -8.99 -13.03
C ASP A 416 18.73 -8.00 -13.24
N ALA A 417 17.98 -8.18 -14.32
CA ALA A 417 16.78 -7.39 -14.63
C ALA A 417 15.57 -7.77 -13.76
N ALA A 418 15.62 -8.88 -13.00
CA ALA A 418 14.52 -9.30 -12.16
C ALA A 418 14.23 -8.26 -11.06
N VAL A 419 13.01 -7.79 -11.00
CA VAL A 419 12.57 -6.82 -9.97
C VAL A 419 12.39 -7.56 -8.64
N VAL A 420 13.20 -7.20 -7.66
CA VAL A 420 13.17 -7.74 -6.29
C VAL A 420 12.23 -6.89 -5.42
N CYS A 421 12.39 -5.58 -5.45
CA CYS A 421 11.51 -4.66 -4.73
C CYS A 421 10.48 -4.04 -5.69
N GLN A 422 9.23 -4.48 -5.61
CA GLN A 422 8.16 -3.96 -6.46
C GLN A 422 7.84 -2.49 -6.14
N CYS A 423 7.79 -2.11 -4.86
CA CYS A 423 7.39 -0.76 -4.41
C CYS A 423 8.36 0.34 -4.84
N ASN A 424 9.64 0.04 -4.95
CA ASN A 424 10.69 0.99 -5.35
C ASN A 424 11.37 0.58 -6.66
N THR A 425 10.80 -0.41 -7.37
CA THR A 425 11.27 -0.89 -8.69
C THR A 425 12.76 -1.28 -8.69
N VAL A 426 13.26 -1.83 -7.56
CA VAL A 426 14.67 -2.20 -7.43
C VAL A 426 14.90 -3.59 -7.99
N THR A 427 15.81 -3.70 -8.97
CA THR A 427 16.19 -4.98 -9.57
C THR A 427 17.33 -5.66 -8.80
N LYS A 428 17.52 -6.97 -9.00
CA LYS A 428 18.68 -7.68 -8.47
C LYS A 428 19.99 -6.98 -8.88
N GLY A 429 20.12 -6.60 -10.14
CA GLY A 429 21.33 -5.91 -10.62
C GLY A 429 21.58 -4.59 -9.90
N ALA A 430 20.53 -3.85 -9.48
CA ALA A 430 20.69 -2.64 -8.68
C ALA A 430 21.25 -2.96 -7.28
N LEU A 431 20.75 -4.03 -6.63
CA LEU A 431 21.27 -4.49 -5.34
C LEU A 431 22.75 -4.90 -5.44
N VAL A 432 23.09 -5.69 -6.48
CA VAL A 432 24.47 -6.13 -6.73
C VAL A 432 25.41 -4.94 -6.99
N ARG A 433 24.98 -3.95 -7.78
CA ARG A 433 25.79 -2.73 -7.98
C ARG A 433 26.00 -1.95 -6.69
N CYS A 434 24.96 -1.78 -5.88
CA CYS A 434 25.03 -1.11 -4.59
C CYS A 434 26.03 -1.82 -3.65
N TRP A 435 25.95 -3.15 -3.60
CA TRP A 435 26.92 -3.96 -2.85
C TRP A 435 28.36 -3.71 -3.33
N ARG A 436 28.61 -3.82 -4.64
CA ARG A 436 29.93 -3.60 -5.24
C ARG A 436 30.45 -2.18 -5.08
N SER A 437 29.57 -1.19 -4.89
CA SER A 437 29.98 0.19 -4.60
C SER A 437 30.31 0.45 -3.12
N GLY A 438 30.29 -0.59 -2.26
CA GLY A 438 30.75 -0.52 -0.87
C GLY A 438 29.69 -0.71 0.21
N ALA A 439 28.40 -0.92 -0.14
CA ALA A 439 27.35 -1.21 0.81
C ALA A 439 27.45 -2.68 1.28
N ARG A 440 28.09 -2.94 2.41
CA ARG A 440 28.46 -4.30 2.88
C ARG A 440 27.51 -4.86 3.94
N THR A 441 26.37 -4.24 4.18
CA THR A 441 25.35 -4.69 5.13
C THR A 441 23.98 -4.57 4.51
N LEU A 442 23.01 -5.33 5.01
CA LEU A 442 21.63 -5.22 4.57
C LEU A 442 21.11 -3.78 4.70
N ASP A 443 21.38 -3.13 5.82
CA ASP A 443 20.92 -1.76 6.06
C ASP A 443 21.59 -0.76 5.09
N ALA A 444 22.86 -0.93 4.76
CA ALA A 444 23.55 -0.08 3.78
C ALA A 444 23.01 -0.28 2.36
N VAL A 445 22.71 -1.52 1.95
CA VAL A 445 22.07 -1.83 0.67
C VAL A 445 20.64 -1.29 0.62
N VAL A 446 19.86 -1.41 1.71
CA VAL A 446 18.52 -0.84 1.84
C VAL A 446 18.58 0.69 1.74
N ALA A 447 19.51 1.34 2.43
CA ALA A 447 19.68 2.79 2.36
C ALA A 447 20.06 3.26 0.95
N GLY A 448 21.00 2.56 0.28
CA GLY A 448 21.48 2.95 -1.06
C GLY A 448 20.50 2.64 -2.20
N THR A 449 19.63 1.64 -2.04
CA THR A 449 18.70 1.21 -3.10
C THR A 449 17.23 1.50 -2.79
N ARG A 450 16.90 1.79 -1.53
CA ARG A 450 15.54 1.90 -1.00
C ARG A 450 14.73 0.59 -1.08
N ALA A 451 15.37 -0.54 -1.41
CA ALA A 451 14.71 -1.84 -1.41
C ALA A 451 14.22 -2.20 0.00
N GLY A 452 13.00 -2.69 0.13
CA GLY A 452 12.43 -3.07 1.43
C GLY A 452 11.88 -1.91 2.27
N THR A 453 12.04 -0.65 1.85
CA THR A 453 11.54 0.51 2.61
C THR A 453 10.07 0.84 2.38
N GLY A 454 9.48 0.35 1.29
CA GLY A 454 8.06 0.54 0.97
C GLY A 454 7.16 -0.46 1.71
N CYS A 455 6.54 -1.40 1.01
CA CYS A 455 5.63 -2.41 1.61
C CYS A 455 6.34 -3.46 2.48
N GLY A 456 7.67 -3.49 2.50
CA GLY A 456 8.47 -4.45 3.26
C GLY A 456 8.51 -5.89 2.71
N GLY A 457 7.66 -6.23 1.73
CA GLY A 457 7.49 -7.59 1.23
C GLY A 457 8.72 -8.23 0.59
N CYS A 458 9.71 -7.42 0.20
CA CYS A 458 10.94 -7.93 -0.41
C CYS A 458 12.12 -8.00 0.59
N ARG A 459 11.95 -7.64 1.86
CA ARG A 459 13.08 -7.52 2.81
C ARG A 459 13.85 -8.81 2.96
N ASP A 460 13.13 -9.94 3.06
CA ASP A 460 13.75 -11.27 3.18
C ASP A 460 14.49 -11.66 1.89
N ALA A 461 13.92 -11.33 0.72
CA ALA A 461 14.57 -11.58 -0.57
C ALA A 461 15.82 -10.70 -0.75
N VAL A 462 15.78 -9.45 -0.29
CA VAL A 462 16.97 -8.56 -0.28
C VAL A 462 18.02 -9.10 0.67
N GLY A 463 17.63 -9.54 1.87
CA GLY A 463 18.51 -10.19 2.83
C GLY A 463 19.22 -11.41 2.24
N GLY A 464 18.46 -12.34 1.65
CA GLY A 464 19.03 -13.51 0.99
C GLY A 464 19.98 -13.21 -0.18
N ILE A 465 19.76 -12.08 -0.90
CA ILE A 465 20.70 -11.64 -1.94
C ILE A 465 21.99 -11.05 -1.28
N VAL A 466 21.85 -10.29 -0.22
CA VAL A 466 22.98 -9.73 0.54
C VAL A 466 23.83 -10.85 1.15
N ASP A 467 23.20 -11.85 1.77
CA ASP A 467 23.90 -13.02 2.33
C ASP A 467 24.67 -13.77 1.25
N TRP A 468 24.02 -14.03 0.09
CA TRP A 468 24.68 -14.67 -1.04
C TRP A 468 25.88 -13.86 -1.58
N LEU A 469 25.79 -12.52 -1.63
CA LEU A 469 26.92 -11.67 -2.05
C LEU A 469 28.06 -11.72 -1.05
N SER A 470 27.75 -11.73 0.24
CA SER A 470 28.73 -11.84 1.32
C SER A 470 29.48 -13.17 1.28
N GLU A 471 28.74 -14.28 1.06
CA GLU A 471 29.33 -15.62 0.93
C GLU A 471 30.23 -15.73 -0.32
N ALA A 472 29.80 -15.17 -1.45
CA ALA A 472 30.56 -15.19 -2.70
C ALA A 472 31.91 -14.47 -2.56
N GLU A 473 31.94 -13.31 -1.88
CA GLU A 473 33.21 -12.57 -1.64
C GLU A 473 34.13 -13.32 -0.65
N SER A 474 33.55 -13.99 0.35
CA SER A 474 34.34 -14.77 1.31
C SER A 474 35.10 -15.91 0.65
N VAL A 475 34.54 -16.49 -0.41
CA VAL A 475 35.15 -17.57 -1.21
C VAL A 475 36.26 -17.05 -2.13
N GLU A 476 36.11 -15.80 -2.65
CA GLU A 476 37.17 -15.17 -3.49
C GLU A 476 38.41 -14.73 -2.71
N VAL A 477 38.25 -14.33 -1.44
CA VAL A 477 39.36 -13.91 -0.56
C VAL A 477 40.18 -15.10 -0.06
N THR A 478 39.65 -16.31 -0.12
CA THR A 478 40.32 -17.54 0.39
C THR A 478 41.02 -18.33 -0.73
N ARG A 479 40.99 -17.83 -1.96
CA ARG A 479 41.72 -18.35 -3.12
C ARG A 479 42.86 -17.39 -3.51
#